data_cc34cd318a2c6651082588c58d56e270
#
_entry.id   cc34cd318a2c6651082588c58d56e270
#
_cell.length_a   1.000
_cell.length_b   1.000
_cell.length_c   1.000
_cell.angle_alpha   90.00
_cell.angle_beta   90.00
_cell.angle_gamma   90.00
#
_symmetry.space_group_name_H-M   'P 1'
#
loop_
_entity.id
_entity.type
_entity.pdbx_description
1 polymer ?
#
loop_
_entity_poly.entity_id
_entity_poly.type
_entity_poly.pdbx_seq_one_letter_code
_entity_poly.pdbx_strand_id
1 'polypeptide(L)'
;MKTQSDLKDRFVIIMAGGRGERFWPLSREKMPKQLLALLGKKSFLQEAVDRVLPLVPAKNIFIITNAAQLPEVRKQLPKIPKQNLVAEPIGRDTCAAVTLGAALVGARSTTGVMAVLPADHVIPEEKKFQQVLSDAFDLAARGQAIVTIGIKPTEPATGYGYIHVGQELPTPPGAKKTKTTFFKAERFVEKPNYETALEYVNSGQYRWNAGMFVWSFITVTNGLEKHQPEMFAACQRWFKVANNPAKLAKTLAKEYPEIKKVSIDYALMEKAQNVVVADGAFEWDDLGAWPALSRHLKADAEGNCAVADFIHVDAARNIIFDARTKNRTPIAVVGLRDSILVQTDDAVLLAHKSQAQKIKELVKKLAADPKLKKLV
;
A
#
# COMPACT_ATOMS: atom_id res chain seq x y z
N MET A 1 -21.74 3.24 -20.52
CA MET A 1 -20.57 2.34 -20.70
C MET A 1 -19.41 3.19 -21.19
N LYS A 2 -18.22 3.13 -20.54
CA LYS A 2 -17.01 3.79 -21.04
C LYS A 2 -16.56 3.01 -22.28
N THR A 3 -16.13 3.70 -23.32
CA THR A 3 -15.66 3.05 -24.56
C THR A 3 -14.32 2.35 -24.27
N GLN A 4 -14.01 1.31 -25.02
CA GLN A 4 -12.75 0.56 -24.89
C GLN A 4 -11.51 1.45 -25.15
N SER A 5 -11.68 2.60 -25.81
CA SER A 5 -10.65 3.62 -26.01
C SER A 5 -10.30 4.38 -24.73
N ASP A 6 -11.28 4.64 -23.85
CA ASP A 6 -11.08 5.41 -22.61
C ASP A 6 -10.24 4.64 -21.56
N LEU A 7 -10.14 3.32 -21.69
CA LEU A 7 -9.36 2.46 -20.78
C LEU A 7 -7.93 2.21 -21.26
N LYS A 8 -7.60 2.51 -22.51
CA LYS A 8 -6.28 2.18 -23.09
C LYS A 8 -5.13 2.94 -22.44
N ASP A 9 -5.37 4.17 -22.00
CA ASP A 9 -4.37 5.05 -21.41
C ASP A 9 -4.40 5.11 -19.88
N ARG A 10 -5.16 4.19 -19.23
CA ARG A 10 -5.16 4.02 -17.79
C ARG A 10 -4.21 2.92 -17.41
N PHE A 11 -3.37 3.20 -16.43
CA PHE A 11 -2.37 2.28 -15.87
C PHE A 11 -2.51 2.20 -14.36
N VAL A 12 -2.09 1.08 -13.79
CA VAL A 12 -1.98 0.90 -12.35
C VAL A 12 -0.59 0.41 -12.00
N ILE A 13 0.04 1.08 -11.04
CA ILE A 13 1.29 0.66 -10.42
C ILE A 13 0.95 0.18 -9.01
N ILE A 14 1.17 -1.09 -8.73
CA ILE A 14 1.01 -1.64 -7.37
C ILE A 14 2.38 -1.76 -6.74
N MET A 15 2.59 -1.01 -5.65
CA MET A 15 3.82 -1.03 -4.88
C MET A 15 3.80 -2.18 -3.87
N ALA A 16 4.62 -3.19 -4.10
CA ALA A 16 4.69 -4.42 -3.31
C ALA A 16 6.10 -4.68 -2.73
N GLY A 17 6.87 -3.63 -2.44
CA GLY A 17 8.27 -3.73 -1.97
C GLY A 17 8.44 -3.75 -0.44
N GLY A 18 7.37 -3.60 0.33
CA GLY A 18 7.40 -3.57 1.79
C GLY A 18 7.87 -4.90 2.41
N ARG A 19 8.47 -4.86 3.61
CA ARG A 19 8.90 -6.06 4.34
C ARG A 19 7.81 -6.62 5.26
N GLY A 20 6.87 -5.79 5.73
CA GLY A 20 5.78 -6.20 6.62
C GLY A 20 6.24 -6.80 7.95
N GLU A 21 7.41 -6.41 8.46
CA GLU A 21 8.13 -7.02 9.62
C GLU A 21 7.27 -7.15 10.89
N ARG A 22 6.25 -6.29 11.05
CA ARG A 22 5.33 -6.33 12.22
C ARG A 22 4.40 -7.55 12.22
N PHE A 23 4.33 -8.28 11.10
CA PHE A 23 3.58 -9.54 10.99
C PHE A 23 4.45 -10.78 11.15
N TRP A 24 5.70 -10.60 11.64
CA TRP A 24 6.48 -11.75 12.07
C TRP A 24 5.70 -12.56 13.13
N PRO A 25 5.71 -13.90 13.14
CA PRO A 25 6.55 -14.80 12.36
C PRO A 25 5.98 -15.21 10.99
N LEU A 26 4.82 -14.73 10.57
CA LEU A 26 4.28 -15.03 9.24
C LEU A 26 5.02 -14.28 8.14
N SER A 27 5.28 -12.98 8.35
CA SER A 27 6.05 -12.22 7.38
C SER A 27 7.52 -12.59 7.44
N ARG A 28 8.11 -12.79 6.28
CA ARG A 28 9.53 -13.13 6.05
C ARG A 28 10.02 -12.30 4.86
N GLU A 29 11.35 -12.24 4.66
CA GLU A 29 11.94 -11.50 3.54
C GLU A 29 11.34 -11.90 2.18
N LYS A 30 11.18 -13.22 1.94
CA LYS A 30 10.60 -13.76 0.70
C LYS A 30 9.08 -13.82 0.68
N MET A 31 8.45 -13.73 1.84
CA MET A 31 7.00 -13.81 2.04
C MET A 31 6.51 -12.67 2.95
N PRO A 32 6.63 -11.40 2.51
CA PRO A 32 6.20 -10.25 3.29
C PRO A 32 4.67 -10.18 3.38
N LYS A 33 4.17 -9.26 4.22
CA LYS A 33 2.74 -9.06 4.50
C LYS A 33 1.86 -9.10 3.25
N GLN A 34 2.23 -8.38 2.20
CA GLN A 34 1.41 -8.28 0.98
C GLN A 34 1.23 -9.61 0.24
N LEU A 35 2.08 -10.59 0.49
CA LEU A 35 1.98 -11.94 -0.09
C LEU A 35 1.26 -12.93 0.81
N LEU A 36 0.84 -12.51 2.02
CA LEU A 36 0.11 -13.35 2.98
C LEU A 36 -1.40 -13.29 2.76
N ALA A 37 -2.07 -14.42 2.98
CA ALA A 37 -3.52 -14.55 3.00
C ALA A 37 -4.00 -14.55 4.48
N LEU A 38 -4.09 -13.36 5.11
CA LEU A 38 -4.42 -13.24 6.54
C LEU A 38 -5.93 -13.20 6.80
N LEU A 39 -6.72 -12.69 5.86
CA LEU A 39 -8.16 -12.45 6.02
C LEU A 39 -9.03 -13.33 5.14
N GLY A 40 -8.43 -14.20 4.34
CA GLY A 40 -9.18 -15.04 3.40
C GLY A 40 -8.28 -16.03 2.67
N LYS A 41 -8.69 -16.40 1.44
CA LYS A 41 -7.95 -17.36 0.62
C LYS A 41 -6.93 -16.72 -0.32
N LYS A 42 -7.00 -15.39 -0.53
CA LYS A 42 -6.11 -14.64 -1.40
C LYS A 42 -5.13 -13.80 -0.57
N SER A 43 -3.94 -13.57 -1.11
CA SER A 43 -3.01 -12.60 -0.54
C SER A 43 -3.51 -11.17 -0.78
N PHE A 44 -3.04 -10.21 0.03
CA PHE A 44 -3.38 -8.81 -0.17
C PHE A 44 -3.02 -8.32 -1.58
N LEU A 45 -1.88 -8.78 -2.12
CA LEU A 45 -1.47 -8.45 -3.49
C LEU A 45 -2.47 -8.99 -4.53
N GLN A 46 -2.97 -10.22 -4.36
CA GLN A 46 -3.99 -10.78 -5.25
C GLN A 46 -5.29 -9.98 -5.17
N GLU A 47 -5.73 -9.61 -3.96
CA GLU A 47 -6.91 -8.77 -3.76
C GLU A 47 -6.73 -7.37 -4.36
N ALA A 48 -5.53 -6.76 -4.20
CA ALA A 48 -5.24 -5.47 -4.81
C ALA A 48 -5.30 -5.50 -6.34
N VAL A 49 -4.81 -6.57 -6.97
CA VAL A 49 -4.89 -6.77 -8.42
C VAL A 49 -6.33 -7.02 -8.86
N ASP A 50 -7.05 -7.93 -8.20
CA ASP A 50 -8.44 -8.26 -8.57
C ASP A 50 -9.36 -7.03 -8.48
N ARG A 51 -9.12 -6.17 -7.49
CA ARG A 51 -9.87 -4.92 -7.26
C ARG A 51 -9.75 -3.93 -8.42
N VAL A 52 -8.61 -3.89 -9.11
CA VAL A 52 -8.37 -2.92 -10.20
C VAL A 52 -8.58 -3.50 -11.60
N LEU A 53 -8.64 -4.82 -11.76
CA LEU A 53 -8.88 -5.47 -13.06
C LEU A 53 -10.16 -5.01 -13.79
N PRO A 54 -11.29 -4.66 -13.11
CA PRO A 54 -12.45 -4.09 -13.79
C PRO A 54 -12.24 -2.70 -14.40
N LEU A 55 -11.21 -1.97 -13.94
CA LEU A 55 -10.92 -0.59 -14.34
C LEU A 55 -9.81 -0.50 -15.41
N VAL A 56 -8.89 -1.47 -15.41
CA VAL A 56 -7.67 -1.42 -16.21
C VAL A 56 -7.33 -2.82 -16.70
N PRO A 57 -6.99 -3.02 -17.99
CA PRO A 57 -6.61 -4.33 -18.50
C PRO A 57 -5.29 -4.81 -17.86
N ALA A 58 -5.15 -6.11 -17.64
CA ALA A 58 -3.98 -6.71 -16.98
C ALA A 58 -2.64 -6.28 -17.60
N LYS A 59 -2.59 -6.02 -18.90
CA LYS A 59 -1.39 -5.53 -19.62
C LYS A 59 -0.95 -4.12 -19.20
N ASN A 60 -1.83 -3.35 -18.55
CA ASN A 60 -1.58 -2.00 -18.05
C ASN A 60 -1.37 -1.97 -16.52
N ILE A 61 -1.32 -3.13 -15.86
CA ILE A 61 -1.00 -3.25 -14.44
C ILE A 61 0.47 -3.63 -14.30
N PHE A 62 1.23 -2.84 -13.56
CA PHE A 62 2.62 -3.11 -13.19
C PHE A 62 2.72 -3.37 -11.69
N ILE A 63 3.52 -4.35 -11.32
CA ILE A 63 3.84 -4.65 -9.92
C ILE A 63 5.31 -4.32 -9.70
N ILE A 64 5.59 -3.40 -8.79
CA ILE A 64 6.95 -3.07 -8.37
C ILE A 64 7.20 -3.74 -7.02
N THR A 65 8.14 -4.65 -6.96
CA THR A 65 8.44 -5.47 -5.78
C THR A 65 9.94 -5.59 -5.54
N ASN A 66 10.34 -6.20 -4.43
CA ASN A 66 11.74 -6.50 -4.17
C ASN A 66 12.20 -7.74 -4.96
N ALA A 67 13.48 -7.79 -5.31
CA ALA A 67 14.06 -8.91 -6.06
C ALA A 67 13.87 -10.27 -5.36
N ALA A 68 13.97 -10.32 -4.03
CA ALA A 68 13.76 -11.54 -3.24
C ALA A 68 12.31 -12.05 -3.29
N GLN A 69 11.35 -11.17 -3.51
CA GLN A 69 9.91 -11.46 -3.50
C GLN A 69 9.37 -11.82 -4.91
N LEU A 70 10.09 -11.42 -5.97
CA LEU A 70 9.64 -11.57 -7.35
C LEU A 70 9.23 -13.00 -7.74
N PRO A 71 9.91 -14.08 -7.31
CA PRO A 71 9.48 -15.44 -7.63
C PRO A 71 8.08 -15.76 -7.11
N GLU A 72 7.77 -15.37 -5.87
CA GLU A 72 6.45 -15.61 -5.28
C GLU A 72 5.37 -14.70 -5.90
N VAL A 73 5.70 -13.44 -6.19
CA VAL A 73 4.80 -12.53 -6.93
C VAL A 73 4.41 -13.13 -8.28
N ARG A 74 5.35 -13.71 -9.03
CA ARG A 74 5.08 -14.40 -10.30
C ARG A 74 4.14 -15.58 -10.16
N LYS A 75 4.30 -16.36 -9.09
CA LYS A 75 3.44 -17.50 -8.78
C LYS A 75 2.01 -17.06 -8.45
N GLN A 76 1.86 -16.02 -7.64
CA GLN A 76 0.56 -15.52 -7.20
C GLN A 76 -0.21 -14.77 -8.29
N LEU A 77 0.47 -14.17 -9.28
CA LEU A 77 -0.13 -13.32 -10.31
C LEU A 77 0.07 -13.86 -11.74
N PRO A 78 -0.41 -15.06 -12.08
CA PRO A 78 -0.20 -15.65 -13.40
C PRO A 78 -0.87 -14.88 -14.54
N LYS A 79 -1.90 -14.06 -14.24
CA LYS A 79 -2.62 -13.24 -15.23
C LYS A 79 -1.91 -11.94 -15.61
N ILE A 80 -0.93 -11.50 -14.81
CA ILE A 80 -0.18 -10.29 -15.10
C ILE A 80 1.01 -10.64 -16.01
N PRO A 81 1.24 -9.90 -17.11
CA PRO A 81 2.38 -10.16 -18.00
C PRO A 81 3.70 -10.13 -17.24
N LYS A 82 4.56 -11.12 -17.48
CA LYS A 82 5.85 -11.27 -16.75
C LYS A 82 6.73 -10.02 -16.81
N GLN A 83 6.73 -9.30 -17.94
CA GLN A 83 7.47 -8.04 -18.11
C GLN A 83 6.92 -6.87 -17.28
N ASN A 84 5.70 -7.00 -16.75
CA ASN A 84 5.10 -6.01 -15.87
C ASN A 84 5.38 -6.28 -14.37
N LEU A 85 6.03 -7.40 -14.06
CA LEU A 85 6.49 -7.74 -12.70
C LEU A 85 7.95 -7.30 -12.56
N VAL A 86 8.16 -6.10 -12.02
CA VAL A 86 9.47 -5.42 -12.02
C VAL A 86 10.07 -5.45 -10.61
N ALA A 87 11.34 -5.84 -10.52
CA ALA A 87 12.05 -5.92 -9.26
C ALA A 87 12.93 -4.68 -9.01
N GLU A 88 12.76 -4.09 -7.83
CA GLU A 88 13.74 -3.17 -7.27
C GLU A 88 14.94 -3.97 -6.74
N PRO A 89 16.18 -3.61 -7.10
CA PRO A 89 17.38 -4.31 -6.58
C PRO A 89 17.51 -4.18 -5.06
N ILE A 90 17.14 -3.01 -4.52
CA ILE A 90 17.09 -2.71 -3.08
C ILE A 90 15.91 -1.75 -2.82
N GLY A 91 15.42 -1.70 -1.58
CA GLY A 91 14.37 -0.73 -1.20
C GLY A 91 14.91 0.70 -1.11
N ARG A 92 14.32 1.63 -1.87
CA ARG A 92 14.66 3.08 -1.87
C ARG A 92 13.46 3.97 -1.55
N ASP A 93 12.47 3.43 -0.85
CA ASP A 93 11.24 4.11 -0.49
C ASP A 93 10.34 4.44 -1.69
N THR A 94 9.19 5.06 -1.46
CA THR A 94 8.11 5.18 -2.45
C THR A 94 8.42 6.11 -3.61
N CYS A 95 9.27 7.14 -3.44
CA CYS A 95 9.61 8.03 -4.55
C CYS A 95 10.34 7.32 -5.69
N ALA A 96 11.29 6.44 -5.36
CA ALA A 96 12.01 5.66 -6.37
C ALA A 96 11.09 4.68 -7.10
N ALA A 97 10.18 4.01 -6.38
CA ALA A 97 9.18 3.10 -6.98
C ALA A 97 8.21 3.87 -7.90
N VAL A 98 7.72 5.03 -7.47
CA VAL A 98 6.88 5.94 -8.29
C VAL A 98 7.63 6.39 -9.55
N THR A 99 8.88 6.78 -9.43
CA THR A 99 9.74 7.19 -10.55
C THR A 99 9.92 6.06 -11.56
N LEU A 100 10.15 4.84 -11.08
CA LEU A 100 10.21 3.64 -11.93
C LEU A 100 8.87 3.38 -12.61
N GLY A 101 7.76 3.46 -11.85
CA GLY A 101 6.41 3.34 -12.40
C GLY A 101 6.12 4.36 -13.49
N ALA A 102 6.51 5.62 -13.29
CA ALA A 102 6.38 6.67 -14.30
C ALA A 102 7.17 6.34 -15.58
N ALA A 103 8.40 5.87 -15.46
CA ALA A 103 9.21 5.46 -16.61
C ALA A 103 8.57 4.29 -17.38
N LEU A 104 8.01 3.29 -16.68
CA LEU A 104 7.31 2.15 -17.28
C LEU A 104 6.04 2.57 -18.04
N VAL A 105 5.23 3.44 -17.42
CA VAL A 105 3.99 3.96 -18.03
C VAL A 105 4.33 4.85 -19.22
N GLY A 106 5.23 5.82 -19.06
CA GLY A 106 5.63 6.73 -20.12
C GLY A 106 6.12 6.01 -21.37
N ALA A 107 6.90 4.92 -21.20
CA ALA A 107 7.38 4.10 -22.31
C ALA A 107 6.25 3.35 -23.05
N ARG A 108 5.04 3.24 -22.47
CA ARG A 108 3.85 2.67 -23.13
C ARG A 108 2.93 3.76 -23.69
N SER A 109 2.78 4.87 -22.96
CA SER A 109 1.98 6.03 -23.34
C SER A 109 2.46 7.28 -22.61
N THR A 110 2.91 8.29 -23.34
CA THR A 110 3.29 9.59 -22.78
C THR A 110 2.08 10.42 -22.34
N THR A 111 0.87 10.05 -22.76
CA THR A 111 -0.41 10.61 -22.31
C THR A 111 -1.07 9.77 -21.23
N GLY A 112 -0.44 8.67 -20.83
CA GLY A 112 -0.98 7.72 -19.86
C GLY A 112 -1.25 8.34 -18.50
N VAL A 113 -2.40 7.95 -17.91
CA VAL A 113 -2.76 8.29 -16.54
C VAL A 113 -2.55 7.05 -15.67
N MET A 114 -1.85 7.20 -14.57
CA MET A 114 -1.54 6.08 -13.70
C MET A 114 -2.06 6.30 -12.28
N ALA A 115 -2.60 5.24 -11.69
CA ALA A 115 -2.80 5.12 -10.26
C ALA A 115 -1.62 4.38 -9.64
N VAL A 116 -1.11 4.90 -8.53
CA VAL A 116 -0.09 4.25 -7.70
C VAL A 116 -0.76 3.81 -6.41
N LEU A 117 -0.75 2.51 -6.15
CA LEU A 117 -1.52 1.89 -5.07
C LEU A 117 -0.61 0.99 -4.23
N PRO A 118 -0.75 0.98 -2.89
CA PRO A 118 -0.14 -0.03 -2.03
C PRO A 118 -0.75 -1.42 -2.28
N ALA A 119 0.07 -2.46 -2.10
CA ALA A 119 -0.33 -3.85 -2.31
C ALA A 119 -1.03 -4.49 -1.10
N ASP A 120 -1.05 -3.83 0.06
CA ASP A 120 -1.30 -4.47 1.36
C ASP A 120 -2.41 -3.82 2.20
N HIS A 121 -3.25 -3.01 1.55
CA HIS A 121 -4.40 -2.39 2.18
C HIS A 121 -5.67 -3.26 2.09
N VAL A 122 -6.46 -3.23 3.15
CA VAL A 122 -7.79 -3.86 3.22
C VAL A 122 -8.83 -2.84 2.77
N ILE A 123 -9.62 -3.20 1.77
CA ILE A 123 -10.70 -2.36 1.21
C ILE A 123 -11.89 -3.27 0.93
N PRO A 124 -12.81 -3.48 1.89
CA PRO A 124 -13.95 -4.38 1.74
C PRO A 124 -14.96 -3.91 0.69
N GLU A 125 -15.12 -2.60 0.55
CA GLU A 125 -16.12 -1.99 -0.34
C GLU A 125 -15.55 -1.74 -1.74
N GLU A 126 -15.14 -2.80 -2.43
CA GLU A 126 -14.45 -2.74 -3.73
C GLU A 126 -15.15 -1.88 -4.78
N LYS A 127 -16.49 -1.95 -4.89
CA LYS A 127 -17.25 -1.16 -5.87
C LYS A 127 -17.20 0.33 -5.60
N LYS A 128 -17.23 0.74 -4.33
CA LYS A 128 -17.08 2.15 -3.96
C LYS A 128 -15.67 2.63 -4.26
N PHE A 129 -14.66 1.85 -3.89
CA PHE A 129 -13.26 2.12 -4.26
C PHE A 129 -13.07 2.27 -5.77
N GLN A 130 -13.61 1.33 -6.55
CA GLN A 130 -13.54 1.37 -8.01
C GLN A 130 -14.17 2.64 -8.59
N GLN A 131 -15.30 3.10 -8.01
CA GLN A 131 -15.93 4.35 -8.43
C GLN A 131 -15.03 5.55 -8.14
N VAL A 132 -14.50 5.67 -6.91
CA VAL A 132 -13.58 6.75 -6.51
C VAL A 132 -12.34 6.76 -7.41
N LEU A 133 -11.72 5.60 -7.61
CA LEU A 133 -10.53 5.47 -8.45
C LEU A 133 -10.82 5.83 -9.91
N SER A 134 -11.99 5.44 -10.44
CA SER A 134 -12.40 5.80 -11.79
C SER A 134 -12.60 7.30 -11.97
N ASP A 135 -13.23 7.97 -10.99
CA ASP A 135 -13.44 9.41 -11.01
C ASP A 135 -12.09 10.16 -10.87
N ALA A 136 -11.16 9.63 -10.04
CA ALA A 136 -9.80 10.15 -9.91
C ALA A 136 -9.01 10.05 -11.23
N PHE A 137 -9.14 8.94 -11.98
CA PHE A 137 -8.56 8.81 -13.31
C PHE A 137 -9.12 9.85 -14.28
N ASP A 138 -10.44 10.08 -14.25
CA ASP A 138 -11.09 11.06 -15.14
C ASP A 138 -10.65 12.50 -14.83
N LEU A 139 -10.44 12.83 -13.54
CA LEU A 139 -9.95 14.14 -13.13
C LEU A 139 -8.48 14.32 -13.56
N ALA A 140 -7.62 13.36 -13.25
CA ALA A 140 -6.19 13.42 -13.58
C ALA A 140 -5.92 13.46 -15.10
N ALA A 141 -6.80 12.88 -15.92
CA ALA A 141 -6.69 12.91 -17.38
C ALA A 141 -6.98 14.28 -17.99
N ARG A 142 -7.70 15.17 -17.28
CA ARG A 142 -8.16 16.47 -17.82
C ARG A 142 -7.24 17.63 -17.50
N GLY A 143 -6.31 17.46 -16.55
CA GLY A 143 -5.48 18.57 -16.09
C GLY A 143 -4.18 18.10 -15.46
N GLN A 144 -3.46 19.04 -14.88
CA GLN A 144 -2.20 18.77 -14.18
C GLN A 144 -2.41 18.40 -12.70
N ALA A 145 -3.61 17.95 -12.31
CA ALA A 145 -3.89 17.61 -10.92
C ALA A 145 -3.17 16.35 -10.49
N ILE A 146 -2.58 16.42 -9.31
CA ILE A 146 -2.14 15.26 -8.51
C ILE A 146 -3.33 14.88 -7.63
N VAL A 147 -3.97 13.75 -7.89
CA VAL A 147 -5.10 13.28 -7.07
C VAL A 147 -4.58 12.30 -6.02
N THR A 148 -4.89 12.56 -4.74
CA THR A 148 -4.68 11.59 -3.67
C THR A 148 -6.03 11.14 -3.11
N ILE A 149 -6.15 9.89 -2.65
CA ILE A 149 -7.35 9.40 -1.99
C ILE A 149 -7.24 9.66 -0.49
N GLY A 150 -8.17 10.45 0.03
CA GLY A 150 -8.27 10.76 1.44
C GLY A 150 -9.41 10.02 2.11
N ILE A 151 -9.15 9.36 3.24
CA ILE A 151 -10.14 8.61 4.01
C ILE A 151 -10.58 9.45 5.22
N LYS A 152 -11.88 9.51 5.47
CA LYS A 152 -12.40 10.22 6.66
C LYS A 152 -11.89 9.54 7.94
N PRO A 153 -11.20 10.27 8.83
CA PRO A 153 -10.71 9.70 10.08
C PRO A 153 -11.86 9.26 10.98
N THR A 154 -11.73 8.08 11.57
CA THR A 154 -12.67 7.52 12.55
C THR A 154 -12.10 7.46 13.95
N GLU A 155 -10.78 7.63 14.09
CA GLU A 155 -10.03 7.61 15.34
C GLU A 155 -8.81 8.53 15.26
N PRO A 156 -8.22 8.99 16.38
CA PRO A 156 -7.02 9.84 16.37
C PRO A 156 -5.75 8.99 16.14
N ALA A 157 -5.62 8.40 14.94
CA ALA A 157 -4.51 7.55 14.59
C ALA A 157 -3.21 8.35 14.42
N THR A 158 -2.19 8.05 15.23
CA THR A 158 -0.86 8.69 15.16
C THR A 158 0.09 8.00 14.16
N GLY A 159 -0.35 6.89 13.57
CA GLY A 159 0.43 6.14 12.58
C GLY A 159 0.24 6.60 11.14
N TYR A 160 -0.75 7.47 10.87
CA TYR A 160 -1.13 7.93 9.53
C TYR A 160 -0.73 9.38 9.28
N GLY A 161 -0.54 9.70 8.00
CA GLY A 161 -0.52 11.08 7.54
C GLY A 161 -1.95 11.64 7.45
N TYR A 162 -2.08 12.94 7.68
CA TYR A 162 -3.34 13.67 7.58
C TYR A 162 -3.24 14.74 6.50
N ILE A 163 -4.33 14.95 5.77
CA ILE A 163 -4.44 15.98 4.74
C ILE A 163 -5.55 16.94 5.17
N HIS A 164 -5.21 18.20 5.39
CA HIS A 164 -6.19 19.25 5.57
C HIS A 164 -6.88 19.52 4.23
N VAL A 165 -8.21 19.36 4.18
CA VAL A 165 -9.00 19.60 2.98
C VAL A 165 -9.58 21.01 3.03
N GLY A 166 -9.39 21.73 1.94
CA GLY A 166 -9.95 23.08 1.73
C GLY A 166 -11.27 23.04 0.99
N GLN A 167 -11.44 23.97 0.07
CA GLN A 167 -12.66 24.12 -0.71
C GLN A 167 -12.96 22.86 -1.55
N GLU A 168 -14.26 22.48 -1.58
CA GLU A 168 -14.78 21.50 -2.52
C GLU A 168 -14.62 22.03 -3.98
N LEU A 169 -14.11 21.19 -4.84
CA LEU A 169 -13.94 21.53 -6.25
C LEU A 169 -15.23 21.28 -7.02
N PRO A 170 -15.74 22.25 -7.77
CA PRO A 170 -16.90 22.05 -8.62
C PRO A 170 -16.61 21.04 -9.73
N THR A 171 -17.64 20.31 -10.16
CA THR A 171 -17.54 19.50 -11.37
C THR A 171 -17.22 20.42 -12.57
N PRO A 172 -16.14 20.18 -13.32
CA PRO A 172 -15.79 21.02 -14.46
C PRO A 172 -16.92 21.08 -15.50
N PRO A 173 -17.16 22.24 -16.13
CA PRO A 173 -18.17 22.37 -17.19
C PRO A 173 -17.97 21.29 -18.27
N GLY A 174 -19.07 20.63 -18.69
CA GLY A 174 -19.04 19.56 -19.69
C GLY A 174 -18.49 18.21 -19.19
N ALA A 175 -18.07 18.13 -17.95
CA ALA A 175 -17.71 16.86 -17.31
C ALA A 175 -18.96 16.07 -16.91
N LYS A 176 -18.90 14.72 -17.02
CA LYS A 176 -19.92 13.88 -16.37
C LYS A 176 -19.87 14.15 -14.88
N LYS A 177 -21.04 14.36 -14.26
CA LYS A 177 -21.14 14.50 -12.79
C LYS A 177 -20.48 13.28 -12.15
N THR A 178 -19.41 13.51 -11.41
CA THR A 178 -18.75 12.47 -10.63
C THR A 178 -19.59 12.13 -9.40
N LYS A 179 -19.46 10.89 -8.91
CA LYS A 179 -20.05 10.49 -7.62
C LYS A 179 -19.11 10.78 -6.46
N THR A 180 -17.85 11.05 -6.77
CA THR A 180 -16.78 11.34 -5.80
C THR A 180 -16.70 12.85 -5.59
N THR A 181 -16.66 13.28 -4.36
CA THR A 181 -16.36 14.66 -3.98
C THR A 181 -14.85 14.88 -4.02
N PHE A 182 -14.43 16.01 -4.56
CA PHE A 182 -13.02 16.40 -4.63
C PHE A 182 -12.80 17.69 -3.87
N PHE A 183 -11.69 17.75 -3.13
CA PHE A 183 -11.28 18.93 -2.36
C PHE A 183 -9.90 19.39 -2.79
N LYS A 184 -9.63 20.67 -2.66
CA LYS A 184 -8.26 21.17 -2.71
C LYS A 184 -7.51 20.68 -1.47
N ALA A 185 -6.29 20.14 -1.63
CA ALA A 185 -5.42 19.88 -0.49
C ALA A 185 -4.75 21.19 -0.03
N GLU A 186 -4.88 21.52 1.25
CA GLU A 186 -4.26 22.72 1.82
C GLU A 186 -2.92 22.42 2.50
N ARG A 187 -2.85 21.32 3.24
CA ARG A 187 -1.64 20.93 3.98
C ARG A 187 -1.60 19.43 4.24
N PHE A 188 -0.40 18.87 4.19
CA PHE A 188 -0.08 17.53 4.66
C PHE A 188 0.58 17.59 6.03
N VAL A 189 0.23 16.66 6.92
CA VAL A 189 0.85 16.49 8.24
C VAL A 189 1.11 15.02 8.46
N GLU A 190 2.37 14.65 8.53
CA GLU A 190 2.77 13.25 8.68
C GLU A 190 2.88 12.89 10.16
N LYS A 191 2.14 11.88 10.59
CA LYS A 191 2.17 11.25 11.91
C LYS A 191 2.14 12.25 13.07
N PRO A 192 1.03 12.98 13.27
CA PRO A 192 0.89 13.91 14.37
C PRO A 192 0.91 13.20 15.73
N ASN A 193 1.10 13.95 16.82
CA ASN A 193 0.85 13.42 18.15
C ASN A 193 -0.65 13.18 18.38
N TYR A 194 -0.99 12.54 19.50
CA TYR A 194 -2.37 12.12 19.78
C TYR A 194 -3.34 13.32 19.93
N GLU A 195 -2.93 14.38 20.65
CA GLU A 195 -3.75 15.58 20.85
C GLU A 195 -4.07 16.25 19.52
N THR A 196 -3.08 16.46 18.67
CA THR A 196 -3.24 17.01 17.34
C THR A 196 -4.12 16.13 16.44
N ALA A 197 -3.92 14.80 16.50
CA ALA A 197 -4.76 13.87 15.76
C ALA A 197 -6.23 13.91 16.20
N LEU A 198 -6.49 14.08 17.51
CA LEU A 198 -7.83 14.22 18.08
C LEU A 198 -8.51 15.50 17.61
N GLU A 199 -7.78 16.62 17.58
CA GLU A 199 -8.28 17.89 17.02
C GLU A 199 -8.66 17.74 15.54
N TYR A 200 -7.85 17.02 14.75
CA TYR A 200 -8.11 16.78 13.33
C TYR A 200 -9.38 15.94 13.10
N VAL A 201 -9.59 14.91 13.91
CA VAL A 201 -10.82 14.09 13.85
C VAL A 201 -12.04 14.95 14.19
N ASN A 202 -11.98 15.72 15.29
CA ASN A 202 -13.09 16.53 15.78
C ASN A 202 -13.46 17.67 14.81
N SER A 203 -12.47 18.25 14.13
CA SER A 203 -12.72 19.33 13.16
C SER A 203 -13.48 18.87 11.91
N GLY A 204 -13.39 17.59 11.54
CA GLY A 204 -13.95 17.03 10.30
C GLY A 204 -13.28 17.52 9.01
N GLN A 205 -12.28 18.41 9.11
CA GLN A 205 -11.59 19.05 7.98
C GLN A 205 -10.36 18.29 7.51
N TYR A 206 -10.10 17.11 8.06
CA TYR A 206 -8.94 16.31 7.69
C TYR A 206 -9.36 14.96 7.09
N ARG A 207 -8.47 14.44 6.27
CA ARG A 207 -8.55 13.06 5.73
C ARG A 207 -7.24 12.36 6.02
N TRP A 208 -7.28 11.06 6.33
CA TRP A 208 -6.07 10.24 6.33
C TRP A 208 -5.51 10.13 4.91
N ASN A 209 -4.22 10.29 4.77
CA ASN A 209 -3.53 10.00 3.52
C ASN A 209 -3.45 8.49 3.33
N ALA A 210 -4.24 7.96 2.40
CA ALA A 210 -4.27 6.54 2.12
C ALA A 210 -3.04 6.04 1.31
N GLY A 211 -2.11 6.94 0.95
CA GLY A 211 -0.93 6.57 0.14
C GLY A 211 -1.28 6.08 -1.26
N MET A 212 -2.44 6.48 -1.77
CA MET A 212 -2.93 6.15 -3.10
C MET A 212 -3.00 7.42 -3.95
N PHE A 213 -2.31 7.42 -5.10
CA PHE A 213 -2.16 8.62 -5.93
C PHE A 213 -2.59 8.34 -7.36
N VAL A 214 -3.17 9.34 -8.02
CA VAL A 214 -3.52 9.28 -9.44
C VAL A 214 -3.07 10.56 -10.14
N TRP A 215 -2.30 10.42 -11.20
CA TRP A 215 -1.75 11.51 -12.00
C TRP A 215 -1.46 11.07 -13.43
N SER A 216 -1.31 12.02 -14.35
CA SER A 216 -0.79 11.73 -15.67
C SER A 216 0.74 11.56 -15.61
N PHE A 217 1.31 10.86 -16.60
CA PHE A 217 2.76 10.78 -16.78
C PHE A 217 3.40 12.18 -16.80
N ILE A 218 2.81 13.12 -17.53
CA ILE A 218 3.29 14.50 -17.62
C ILE A 218 3.25 15.18 -16.25
N THR A 219 2.16 15.01 -15.49
CA THR A 219 2.02 15.65 -14.17
C THR A 219 3.09 15.18 -13.20
N VAL A 220 3.32 13.89 -13.09
CA VAL A 220 4.31 13.35 -12.14
C VAL A 220 5.73 13.68 -12.58
N THR A 221 6.05 13.64 -13.88
CA THR A 221 7.38 13.98 -14.37
C THR A 221 7.70 15.47 -14.21
N ASN A 222 6.76 16.37 -14.45
CA ASN A 222 6.93 17.80 -14.16
C ASN A 222 7.13 18.05 -12.67
N GLY A 223 6.40 17.34 -11.81
CA GLY A 223 6.58 17.40 -10.37
C GLY A 223 7.96 16.90 -9.93
N LEU A 224 8.43 15.80 -10.49
CA LEU A 224 9.78 15.28 -10.22
C LEU A 224 10.86 16.25 -10.75
N GLU A 225 10.71 16.79 -11.95
CA GLU A 225 11.65 17.76 -12.52
C GLU A 225 11.81 18.97 -11.59
N LYS A 226 10.71 19.53 -11.11
CA LYS A 226 10.70 20.70 -10.23
C LYS A 226 11.26 20.45 -8.84
N HIS A 227 10.91 19.30 -8.22
CA HIS A 227 11.15 19.07 -6.80
C HIS A 227 12.21 17.98 -6.50
N GLN A 228 12.52 17.14 -7.48
CA GLN A 228 13.44 16.00 -7.37
C GLN A 228 14.21 15.79 -8.69
N PRO A 229 15.04 16.73 -9.13
CA PRO A 229 15.69 16.70 -10.45
C PRO A 229 16.54 15.45 -10.70
N GLU A 230 17.18 14.88 -9.66
CA GLU A 230 17.92 13.63 -9.77
C GLU A 230 17.01 12.43 -10.07
N MET A 231 15.82 12.38 -9.45
CA MET A 231 14.80 11.37 -9.73
C MET A 231 14.23 11.52 -11.14
N PHE A 232 14.01 12.75 -11.59
CA PHE A 232 13.57 13.03 -12.95
C PHE A 232 14.61 12.55 -13.97
N ALA A 233 15.89 12.85 -13.76
CA ALA A 233 16.98 12.37 -14.61
C ALA A 233 17.04 10.82 -14.63
N ALA A 234 16.82 10.16 -13.50
CA ALA A 234 16.71 8.70 -13.43
C ALA A 234 15.48 8.20 -14.23
N CYS A 235 14.32 8.83 -14.06
CA CYS A 235 13.12 8.53 -14.83
C CYS A 235 13.37 8.56 -16.35
N GLN A 236 14.04 9.60 -16.84
CA GLN A 236 14.39 9.74 -18.25
C GLN A 236 15.32 8.62 -18.76
N ARG A 237 16.29 8.19 -17.96
CA ARG A 237 17.17 7.07 -18.32
C ARG A 237 16.43 5.74 -18.35
N TRP A 238 15.61 5.47 -17.32
CA TRP A 238 14.81 4.25 -17.22
C TRP A 238 13.74 4.15 -18.30
N PHE A 239 13.09 5.28 -18.63
CA PHE A 239 12.14 5.40 -19.74
C PHE A 239 12.72 4.88 -21.07
N LYS A 240 13.97 5.24 -21.41
CA LYS A 240 14.64 4.83 -22.64
C LYS A 240 14.82 3.31 -22.77
N VAL A 241 14.86 2.59 -21.66
CA VAL A 241 15.10 1.14 -21.60
C VAL A 241 13.90 0.34 -21.10
N ALA A 242 12.83 0.97 -20.67
CA ALA A 242 11.69 0.35 -20.00
C ALA A 242 10.98 -0.73 -20.83
N ASN A 243 10.97 -0.61 -22.16
CA ASN A 243 10.40 -1.61 -23.06
C ASN A 243 11.29 -2.83 -23.29
N ASN A 244 12.49 -2.86 -22.72
CA ASN A 244 13.40 -4.02 -22.75
C ASN A 244 13.71 -4.48 -21.32
N PRO A 245 13.05 -5.53 -20.81
CA PRO A 245 13.17 -5.96 -19.43
C PRO A 245 14.61 -6.29 -19.00
N ALA A 246 15.42 -6.89 -19.89
CA ALA A 246 16.81 -7.23 -19.58
C ALA A 246 17.70 -5.97 -19.46
N LYS A 247 17.55 -5.01 -20.37
CA LYS A 247 18.25 -3.72 -20.29
C LYS A 247 17.81 -2.93 -19.06
N LEU A 248 16.49 -2.89 -18.77
CA LEU A 248 15.97 -2.22 -17.59
C LEU A 248 16.55 -2.82 -16.32
N ALA A 249 16.53 -4.16 -16.16
CA ALA A 249 17.07 -4.84 -14.99
C ALA A 249 18.56 -4.53 -14.78
N LYS A 250 19.36 -4.52 -15.85
CA LYS A 250 20.80 -4.16 -15.81
C LYS A 250 20.99 -2.69 -15.40
N THR A 251 20.18 -1.79 -15.93
CA THR A 251 20.23 -0.36 -15.59
C THR A 251 19.86 -0.13 -14.14
N LEU A 252 18.76 -0.74 -13.67
CA LEU A 252 18.32 -0.63 -12.28
C LEU A 252 19.37 -1.22 -11.32
N ALA A 253 19.99 -2.35 -11.62
CA ALA A 253 21.03 -2.94 -10.78
C ALA A 253 22.21 -1.99 -10.55
N LYS A 254 22.54 -1.14 -11.54
CA LYS A 254 23.61 -0.16 -11.46
C LYS A 254 23.17 1.14 -10.78
N GLU A 255 22.01 1.68 -11.14
CA GLU A 255 21.61 3.06 -10.77
C GLU A 255 20.74 3.12 -9.52
N TYR A 256 19.90 2.12 -9.27
CA TYR A 256 18.95 2.14 -8.16
C TYR A 256 19.61 2.22 -6.77
N PRO A 257 20.77 1.57 -6.51
CA PRO A 257 21.51 1.72 -5.26
C PRO A 257 21.96 3.16 -4.94
N GLU A 258 22.17 3.98 -5.97
CA GLU A 258 22.61 5.38 -5.82
C GLU A 258 21.43 6.36 -5.62
N ILE A 259 20.18 5.91 -5.85
CA ILE A 259 18.99 6.74 -5.71
C ILE A 259 18.77 7.12 -4.24
N LYS A 260 18.52 8.39 -4.00
CA LYS A 260 18.19 8.91 -2.66
C LYS A 260 16.93 8.21 -2.11
N LYS A 261 17.03 7.71 -0.88
CA LYS A 261 15.90 7.12 -0.18
C LYS A 261 15.00 8.20 0.39
N VAL A 262 13.81 8.36 -0.17
CA VAL A 262 12.80 9.33 0.27
C VAL A 262 11.39 8.85 -0.13
N SER A 263 10.38 9.14 0.70
CA SER A 263 8.99 8.84 0.34
C SER A 263 8.48 9.85 -0.70
N ILE A 264 7.51 9.46 -1.49
CA ILE A 264 6.84 10.35 -2.46
C ILE A 264 6.11 11.49 -1.75
N ASP A 265 5.64 11.25 -0.53
CA ASP A 265 4.98 12.25 0.30
C ASP A 265 5.91 13.43 0.56
N TYR A 266 7.08 13.20 1.12
CA TYR A 266 8.09 14.24 1.36
C TYR A 266 8.74 14.78 0.08
N ALA A 267 8.89 13.91 -0.92
CA ALA A 267 9.56 14.28 -2.16
C ALA A 267 8.72 15.24 -3.01
N LEU A 268 7.40 14.99 -3.08
CA LEU A 268 6.49 15.65 -4.01
C LEU A 268 5.22 16.17 -3.34
N MET A 269 4.48 15.33 -2.59
CA MET A 269 3.12 15.65 -2.16
C MET A 269 3.03 16.87 -1.25
N GLU A 270 3.97 17.02 -0.31
CA GLU A 270 4.04 18.16 0.61
C GLU A 270 4.45 19.48 -0.08
N LYS A 271 5.03 19.40 -1.28
CA LYS A 271 5.57 20.56 -2.02
C LYS A 271 4.71 21.00 -3.18
N ALA A 272 3.90 20.09 -3.71
CA ALA A 272 3.07 20.33 -4.87
C ALA A 272 1.84 21.19 -4.49
N GLN A 273 1.56 22.21 -5.32
CA GLN A 273 0.42 23.13 -5.11
C GLN A 273 -0.86 22.70 -5.83
N ASN A 274 -0.77 21.68 -6.68
CA ASN A 274 -1.85 21.18 -7.52
C ASN A 274 -2.42 19.85 -7.01
N VAL A 275 -2.36 19.61 -5.69
CA VAL A 275 -2.88 18.40 -5.07
C VAL A 275 -4.39 18.53 -4.82
N VAL A 276 -5.12 17.50 -5.22
CA VAL A 276 -6.55 17.35 -5.04
C VAL A 276 -6.83 16.09 -4.25
N VAL A 277 -7.69 16.17 -3.25
CA VAL A 277 -8.13 15.03 -2.44
C VAL A 277 -9.44 14.49 -3.00
N ALA A 278 -9.45 13.24 -3.42
CA ALA A 278 -10.67 12.48 -3.69
C ALA A 278 -11.20 11.92 -2.38
N ASP A 279 -12.44 12.23 -2.01
CA ASP A 279 -13.05 11.71 -0.78
C ASP A 279 -13.32 10.22 -0.92
N GLY A 280 -12.59 9.41 -0.16
CA GLY A 280 -12.67 7.97 -0.14
C GLY A 280 -13.85 7.49 0.69
N ALA A 281 -15.06 7.51 0.13
CA ALA A 281 -16.29 7.09 0.80
C ALA A 281 -16.41 5.55 0.87
N PHE A 282 -15.34 4.87 1.31
CA PHE A 282 -15.27 3.42 1.49
C PHE A 282 -14.44 3.06 2.74
N GLU A 283 -14.69 1.89 3.28
CA GLU A 283 -13.90 1.36 4.39
C GLU A 283 -12.47 1.03 3.93
N TRP A 284 -11.50 1.45 4.75
CA TRP A 284 -10.07 1.30 4.47
C TRP A 284 -9.27 1.05 5.74
N ASP A 285 -8.27 0.17 5.63
CA ASP A 285 -7.30 -0.10 6.69
C ASP A 285 -5.95 -0.44 6.05
N ASP A 286 -4.87 0.19 6.54
CA ASP A 286 -3.51 -0.15 6.10
C ASP A 286 -2.99 -1.45 6.73
N LEU A 287 -3.72 -2.00 7.70
CA LEU A 287 -3.38 -3.19 8.46
C LEU A 287 -1.91 -3.15 8.92
N GLY A 288 -1.54 -2.10 9.66
CA GLY A 288 -0.15 -1.77 9.96
C GLY A 288 0.60 -2.74 10.88
N ALA A 289 -0.12 -3.51 11.73
CA ALA A 289 0.44 -4.49 12.68
C ALA A 289 -0.66 -5.46 13.15
N TRP A 290 -0.27 -6.53 13.87
CA TRP A 290 -1.17 -7.55 14.40
C TRP A 290 -2.44 -7.01 15.08
N PRO A 291 -2.41 -5.95 15.93
CA PRO A 291 -3.62 -5.44 16.56
C PRO A 291 -4.71 -4.99 15.57
N ALA A 292 -4.31 -4.48 14.41
CA ALA A 292 -5.26 -4.06 13.39
C ALA A 292 -6.10 -5.24 12.83
N LEU A 293 -5.57 -6.45 12.88
CA LEU A 293 -6.26 -7.65 12.40
C LEU A 293 -7.58 -7.91 13.14
N SER A 294 -7.68 -7.50 14.42
CA SER A 294 -8.91 -7.67 15.21
C SER A 294 -10.10 -6.88 14.65
N ARG A 295 -9.88 -5.83 13.85
CA ARG A 295 -10.96 -5.08 13.18
C ARG A 295 -11.63 -5.88 12.05
N HIS A 296 -10.97 -6.93 11.56
CA HIS A 296 -11.36 -7.73 10.40
C HIS A 296 -11.69 -9.19 10.73
N LEU A 297 -11.48 -9.62 11.98
CA LEU A 297 -11.77 -10.96 12.46
C LEU A 297 -12.98 -10.96 13.39
N LYS A 298 -13.73 -12.06 13.36
CA LYS A 298 -14.83 -12.27 14.30
C LYS A 298 -14.25 -12.47 15.71
N ALA A 299 -14.73 -11.70 16.67
CA ALA A 299 -14.41 -11.88 18.08
C ALA A 299 -15.42 -12.83 18.77
N ASP A 300 -14.95 -13.52 19.82
CA ASP A 300 -15.82 -14.21 20.78
C ASP A 300 -16.45 -13.23 21.79
N ALA A 301 -17.17 -13.73 22.79
CA ALA A 301 -17.83 -12.91 23.82
C ALA A 301 -16.84 -12.11 24.70
N GLU A 302 -15.64 -12.62 24.87
CA GLU A 302 -14.55 -11.99 25.65
C GLU A 302 -13.64 -11.11 24.77
N GLY A 303 -13.97 -10.96 23.48
CA GLY A 303 -13.23 -10.12 22.54
C GLY A 303 -11.94 -10.76 22.00
N ASN A 304 -11.78 -12.08 22.13
CA ASN A 304 -10.66 -12.77 21.50
C ASN A 304 -10.94 -12.99 20.02
N CYS A 305 -9.94 -12.76 19.17
CA CYS A 305 -9.99 -13.05 17.74
C CYS A 305 -9.06 -14.23 17.45
N ALA A 306 -9.61 -15.38 17.08
CA ALA A 306 -8.83 -16.59 16.84
C ALA A 306 -8.98 -17.08 15.40
N VAL A 307 -7.84 -17.33 14.76
CA VAL A 307 -7.69 -18.11 13.53
C VAL A 307 -6.93 -19.39 13.92
N ALA A 308 -7.54 -20.20 14.79
CA ALA A 308 -6.94 -21.37 15.39
C ALA A 308 -8.05 -22.25 15.98
N ASP A 309 -7.72 -23.51 16.26
CA ASP A 309 -8.47 -24.32 17.22
C ASP A 309 -8.09 -23.81 18.63
N PHE A 310 -8.99 -23.04 19.25
CA PHE A 310 -8.68 -22.20 20.42
C PHE A 310 -9.65 -22.48 21.56
N ILE A 311 -9.08 -22.73 22.73
CA ILE A 311 -9.80 -22.97 23.99
C ILE A 311 -9.23 -22.07 25.08
N HIS A 312 -10.07 -21.47 25.91
CA HIS A 312 -9.57 -20.55 26.92
C HIS A 312 -10.39 -20.52 28.21
N VAL A 313 -9.74 -20.09 29.29
CA VAL A 313 -10.33 -19.78 30.59
C VAL A 313 -9.79 -18.41 31.04
N ASP A 314 -10.66 -17.49 31.43
CA ASP A 314 -10.32 -16.14 31.92
C ASP A 314 -9.40 -15.35 30.98
N ALA A 315 -9.47 -15.60 29.66
CA ALA A 315 -8.67 -14.92 28.66
C ALA A 315 -9.54 -13.98 27.81
N ALA A 316 -9.04 -12.75 27.59
CA ALA A 316 -9.84 -11.72 26.92
C ALA A 316 -9.00 -10.83 25.99
N ARG A 317 -9.62 -10.38 24.89
CA ARG A 317 -9.08 -9.42 23.92
C ARG A 317 -7.74 -9.85 23.31
N ASN A 318 -7.54 -11.16 23.14
CA ASN A 318 -6.34 -11.70 22.53
C ASN A 318 -6.49 -11.84 21.00
N ILE A 319 -5.36 -11.93 20.30
CA ILE A 319 -5.28 -12.31 18.89
C ILE A 319 -4.48 -13.61 18.84
N ILE A 320 -5.13 -14.68 18.40
CA ILE A 320 -4.55 -16.03 18.33
C ILE A 320 -4.53 -16.43 16.85
N PHE A 321 -3.35 -16.70 16.32
CA PHE A 321 -3.20 -17.07 14.92
C PHE A 321 -2.32 -18.30 14.77
N ASP A 322 -2.91 -19.42 14.29
CA ASP A 322 -2.19 -20.64 13.99
C ASP A 322 -1.99 -20.80 12.49
N ALA A 323 -0.77 -20.55 12.05
CA ALA A 323 -0.35 -20.73 10.65
C ALA A 323 0.47 -22.00 10.42
N ARG A 324 0.48 -22.93 11.37
CA ARG A 324 1.13 -24.22 11.16
C ARG A 324 0.46 -24.97 10.02
N THR A 325 1.27 -25.57 9.18
CA THR A 325 0.80 -26.42 8.07
C THR A 325 0.74 -27.90 8.47
N LYS A 326 1.49 -28.27 9.51
CA LYS A 326 1.61 -29.65 10.03
C LYS A 326 1.40 -29.64 11.54
N ASN A 327 1.00 -30.79 12.08
CA ASN A 327 0.91 -31.06 13.53
C ASN A 327 0.13 -29.97 14.29
N ARG A 328 -0.97 -29.49 13.72
CA ARG A 328 -1.84 -28.54 14.42
C ARG A 328 -2.42 -29.19 15.66
N THR A 329 -2.23 -28.55 16.79
CA THR A 329 -2.84 -28.91 18.08
C THR A 329 -3.63 -27.72 18.58
N PRO A 330 -4.70 -27.93 19.36
CA PRO A 330 -5.43 -26.82 19.96
C PRO A 330 -4.51 -25.92 20.77
N ILE A 331 -4.79 -24.63 20.74
CA ILE A 331 -4.10 -23.61 21.56
C ILE A 331 -4.97 -23.36 22.78
N ALA A 332 -4.50 -23.76 23.95
CA ALA A 332 -5.18 -23.53 25.21
C ALA A 332 -4.54 -22.33 25.95
N VAL A 333 -5.36 -21.41 26.43
CA VAL A 333 -4.91 -20.18 27.08
C VAL A 333 -5.69 -19.97 28.38
N VAL A 334 -4.98 -19.64 29.46
CA VAL A 334 -5.57 -19.34 30.76
C VAL A 334 -5.08 -17.99 31.26
N GLY A 335 -5.97 -17.10 31.65
CA GLY A 335 -5.66 -15.82 32.31
C GLY A 335 -4.98 -14.77 31.45
N LEU A 336 -4.80 -15.00 30.13
CA LEU A 336 -4.08 -14.07 29.24
C LEU A 336 -5.01 -12.97 28.70
N ARG A 337 -4.53 -11.74 28.68
CA ARG A 337 -5.28 -10.59 28.19
C ARG A 337 -4.42 -9.72 27.29
N ASP A 338 -5.07 -9.03 26.33
CA ASP A 338 -4.45 -8.04 25.44
C ASP A 338 -3.18 -8.50 24.75
N SER A 339 -3.14 -9.78 24.38
CA SER A 339 -1.95 -10.44 23.86
C SER A 339 -2.12 -10.90 22.41
N ILE A 340 -0.99 -11.05 21.74
CA ILE A 340 -0.85 -11.60 20.40
C ILE A 340 -0.08 -12.90 20.54
N LEU A 341 -0.68 -14.02 20.15
CA LEU A 341 -0.02 -15.31 20.04
C LEU A 341 -0.11 -15.77 18.59
N VAL A 342 1.04 -15.94 17.97
CA VAL A 342 1.13 -16.41 16.58
C VAL A 342 2.07 -17.58 16.52
N GLN A 343 1.62 -18.66 15.90
CA GLN A 343 2.40 -19.88 15.75
C GLN A 343 2.55 -20.27 14.28
N THR A 344 3.78 -20.54 13.88
CA THR A 344 4.16 -21.15 12.60
C THR A 344 4.82 -22.49 12.82
N ASP A 345 5.18 -23.21 11.76
CA ASP A 345 5.89 -24.50 11.87
C ASP A 345 7.28 -24.36 12.51
N ASP A 346 7.89 -23.17 12.50
CA ASP A 346 9.28 -22.92 12.92
C ASP A 346 9.46 -21.80 13.95
N ALA A 347 8.39 -21.11 14.36
CA ALA A 347 8.48 -20.02 15.33
C ALA A 347 7.15 -19.76 16.06
N VAL A 348 7.26 -19.22 17.27
CA VAL A 348 6.14 -18.72 18.07
C VAL A 348 6.42 -17.29 18.47
N LEU A 349 5.44 -16.42 18.33
CA LEU A 349 5.41 -15.06 18.88
C LEU A 349 4.38 -15.00 20.01
N LEU A 350 4.79 -14.52 21.17
CA LEU A 350 3.92 -14.03 22.23
C LEU A 350 4.29 -12.59 22.53
N ALA A 351 3.34 -11.68 22.41
CA ALA A 351 3.57 -10.26 22.65
C ALA A 351 2.32 -9.60 23.23
N HIS A 352 2.48 -8.56 24.04
CA HIS A 352 1.37 -7.71 24.43
C HIS A 352 0.98 -6.78 23.26
N LYS A 353 -0.32 -6.54 23.04
CA LYS A 353 -0.83 -5.71 21.91
C LYS A 353 -0.19 -4.33 21.86
N SER A 354 0.01 -3.66 23.01
CA SER A 354 0.63 -2.33 23.08
C SER A 354 2.10 -2.32 22.64
N GLN A 355 2.76 -3.48 22.57
CA GLN A 355 4.16 -3.61 22.17
C GLN A 355 4.36 -4.10 20.74
N ALA A 356 3.27 -4.22 19.95
CA ALA A 356 3.31 -4.74 18.59
C ALA A 356 4.29 -4.00 17.66
N GLN A 357 4.51 -2.70 17.87
CA GLN A 357 5.49 -1.93 17.10
C GLN A 357 6.94 -2.39 17.32
N LYS A 358 7.27 -2.95 18.50
CA LYS A 358 8.60 -3.45 18.84
C LYS A 358 8.94 -4.78 18.17
N ILE A 359 7.98 -5.44 17.50
CA ILE A 359 8.25 -6.64 16.71
C ILE A 359 9.34 -6.36 15.64
N LYS A 360 9.41 -5.13 15.10
CA LYS A 360 10.50 -4.75 14.20
C LYS A 360 11.88 -4.84 14.83
N GLU A 361 12.00 -4.52 16.12
CA GLU A 361 13.27 -4.62 16.87
C GLU A 361 13.64 -6.09 17.11
N LEU A 362 12.63 -6.92 17.40
CA LEU A 362 12.84 -8.37 17.52
C LEU A 362 13.36 -8.95 16.18
N VAL A 363 12.74 -8.59 15.05
CA VAL A 363 13.18 -9.03 13.72
C VAL A 363 14.63 -8.62 13.43
N LYS A 364 15.03 -7.39 13.81
CA LYS A 364 16.45 -6.96 13.70
C LYS A 364 17.40 -7.82 14.55
N LYS A 365 17.00 -8.19 15.78
CA LYS A 365 17.80 -9.08 16.64
C LYS A 365 17.93 -10.48 16.03
N LEU A 366 16.84 -11.03 15.49
CA LEU A 366 16.86 -12.32 14.78
C LEU A 366 17.77 -12.28 13.55
N ALA A 367 17.71 -11.19 12.76
CA ALA A 367 18.57 -11.01 11.57
C ALA A 367 20.06 -10.93 11.92
N ALA A 368 20.39 -10.40 13.10
CA ALA A 368 21.78 -10.29 13.57
C ALA A 368 22.36 -11.62 14.11
N ASP A 369 21.51 -12.57 14.50
CA ASP A 369 21.94 -13.87 15.01
C ASP A 369 22.12 -14.89 13.85
N PRO A 370 23.33 -15.44 13.63
CA PRO A 370 23.59 -16.40 12.56
C PRO A 370 22.72 -17.65 12.59
N LYS A 371 22.25 -18.08 13.78
CA LYS A 371 21.40 -19.27 13.97
C LYS A 371 19.94 -18.96 13.67
N LEU A 372 19.48 -17.72 13.92
CA LEU A 372 18.09 -17.31 13.86
C LEU A 372 17.75 -16.50 12.59
N LYS A 373 18.75 -15.99 11.85
CA LYS A 373 18.52 -15.19 10.63
C LYS A 373 17.66 -15.88 9.56
N LYS A 374 17.58 -17.21 9.58
CA LYS A 374 16.70 -17.99 8.69
C LYS A 374 15.21 -17.78 8.97
N LEU A 375 14.88 -17.22 10.14
CA LEU A 375 13.52 -16.92 10.59
C LEU A 375 13.04 -15.51 10.16
N VAL A 376 13.83 -14.78 9.38
CA VAL A 376 13.53 -13.40 8.98
C VAL A 376 13.17 -13.30 7.49
#